data_e6407dc2fb2f59f56aac44a6f4954854
#
_entry.id   e6407dc2fb2f59f56aac44a6f4954854
#
_cell.length_a   1.000
_cell.length_b   1.000
_cell.length_c   1.000
_cell.angle_alpha   90.00
_cell.angle_beta   90.00
_cell.angle_gamma   90.00
#
_symmetry.space_group_name_H-M   'P 1'
#
loop_
_entity.id
_entity.type
_entity.pdbx_description
1 polymer ?
#
loop_
_entity_poly.entity_id
_entity_poly.type
_entity_poly.pdbx_seq_one_letter_code
_entity_poly.pdbx_strand_id
1 'polypeptide(L)'
;NASLPIYFKTTDEMLEEFSYLGKEKAYEVVVENTRLVADQVEKFELLPKELFPPRLENSEEDLNRLVWEKTHRLYGDEPPQHIVERLNVELGGILGKYDVVYMSAQKLVQRSLENGYLVGSRGSVGSSLVAYMSGITEVNSLPPHYRCPNCKNSEFIMDGSYGCGADMPDKDCPVCGTRYIKDGFDIPFETFLGFGGGK
;
A
#
# COMPACT_ATOMS: atom_id res chain seq x y z
N ASN A 1 6.26 -19.03 -30.06
CA ASN A 1 5.50 -17.83 -29.67
C ASN A 1 5.58 -16.81 -30.79
N ALA A 2 4.57 -16.74 -31.67
CA ALA A 2 4.45 -15.67 -32.64
C ALA A 2 3.99 -14.41 -31.89
N SER A 3 4.78 -13.33 -31.95
CA SER A 3 4.34 -12.03 -31.45
C SER A 3 3.23 -11.50 -32.36
N LEU A 4 2.12 -11.09 -31.79
CA LEU A 4 1.07 -10.41 -32.54
C LEU A 4 1.63 -9.05 -33.06
N PRO A 5 1.32 -8.65 -34.31
CA PRO A 5 1.77 -7.38 -34.87
C PRO A 5 0.95 -6.21 -34.31
N ILE A 6 1.04 -6.02 -32.97
CA ILE A 6 0.34 -4.95 -32.26
C ILE A 6 1.30 -3.77 -32.10
N TYR A 7 1.18 -2.80 -32.98
CA TYR A 7 1.90 -1.54 -32.95
C TYR A 7 1.02 -0.41 -33.51
N PHE A 8 1.44 0.83 -33.30
CA PHE A 8 0.74 2.00 -33.82
C PHE A 8 1.00 2.09 -35.33
N LYS A 9 -0.01 1.75 -36.13
CA LYS A 9 0.05 1.75 -37.61
C LYS A 9 -0.24 3.13 -38.16
N THR A 10 0.45 3.47 -39.25
CA THR A 10 0.13 4.65 -40.07
C THR A 10 -1.17 4.44 -40.87
N THR A 11 -1.72 5.52 -41.41
CA THR A 11 -2.92 5.42 -42.28
C THR A 11 -2.68 4.53 -43.48
N ASP A 12 -1.50 4.60 -44.09
CA ASP A 12 -1.16 3.79 -45.27
C ASP A 12 -1.06 2.31 -44.94
N GLU A 13 -0.42 1.97 -43.81
CA GLU A 13 -0.35 0.59 -43.33
C GLU A 13 -1.74 0.05 -42.99
N MET A 14 -2.62 0.86 -42.40
CA MET A 14 -3.99 0.47 -42.14
C MET A 14 -4.79 0.25 -43.45
N LEU A 15 -4.62 1.12 -44.45
CA LEU A 15 -5.26 0.94 -45.77
C LEU A 15 -4.80 -0.34 -46.45
N GLU A 16 -3.53 -0.69 -46.32
CA GLU A 16 -2.98 -1.96 -46.85
C GLU A 16 -3.61 -3.18 -46.14
N GLU A 17 -3.70 -3.16 -44.82
CA GLU A 17 -4.36 -4.21 -44.01
C GLU A 17 -5.82 -4.44 -44.45
N PHE A 18 -6.55 -3.38 -44.81
CA PHE A 18 -7.96 -3.44 -45.24
C PHE A 18 -8.12 -3.54 -46.76
N SER A 19 -7.04 -3.76 -47.52
CA SER A 19 -7.06 -3.82 -48.97
C SER A 19 -8.00 -4.87 -49.55
N TYR A 20 -8.28 -5.93 -48.80
CA TYR A 20 -9.23 -6.98 -49.18
C TYR A 20 -10.68 -6.46 -49.35
N LEU A 21 -11.03 -5.29 -48.82
CA LEU A 21 -12.35 -4.63 -48.99
C LEU A 21 -12.47 -3.84 -50.30
N GLY A 22 -11.37 -3.67 -51.04
CA GLY A 22 -11.28 -2.74 -52.17
C GLY A 22 -11.00 -1.30 -51.71
N LYS A 23 -10.44 -0.47 -52.59
CA LYS A 23 -9.89 0.85 -52.24
C LYS A 23 -10.91 1.81 -51.61
N GLU A 24 -12.11 1.88 -52.19
CA GLU A 24 -13.16 2.80 -51.70
C GLU A 24 -13.61 2.41 -50.28
N LYS A 25 -13.90 1.11 -50.07
CA LYS A 25 -14.40 0.64 -48.80
C LYS A 25 -13.28 0.64 -47.71
N ALA A 26 -12.05 0.34 -48.08
CA ALA A 26 -10.93 0.48 -47.17
C ALA A 26 -10.76 1.94 -46.72
N TYR A 27 -10.87 2.93 -47.61
CA TYR A 27 -10.77 4.34 -47.27
C TYR A 27 -11.95 4.78 -46.37
N GLU A 28 -13.17 4.39 -46.71
CA GLU A 28 -14.34 4.65 -45.85
C GLU A 28 -14.10 4.13 -44.40
N VAL A 29 -13.67 2.88 -44.24
CA VAL A 29 -13.48 2.26 -42.94
C VAL A 29 -12.34 2.87 -42.17
N VAL A 30 -11.16 3.05 -42.80
CA VAL A 30 -9.93 3.47 -42.13
C VAL A 30 -9.87 4.98 -41.90
N VAL A 31 -10.41 5.79 -42.83
CA VAL A 31 -10.27 7.25 -42.77
C VAL A 31 -11.56 7.96 -42.41
N GLU A 32 -12.65 7.71 -43.18
CA GLU A 32 -13.86 8.46 -42.99
C GLU A 32 -14.58 8.09 -41.70
N ASN A 33 -14.79 6.80 -41.43
CA ASN A 33 -15.50 6.34 -40.25
C ASN A 33 -14.68 6.60 -38.94
N THR A 34 -13.36 6.49 -39.01
CA THR A 34 -12.52 6.83 -37.84
C THR A 34 -12.58 8.32 -37.52
N ARG A 35 -12.58 9.19 -38.52
CA ARG A 35 -12.79 10.65 -38.34
C ARG A 35 -14.18 10.95 -37.83
N LEU A 36 -15.22 10.34 -38.41
CA LEU A 36 -16.59 10.51 -37.95
C LEU A 36 -16.72 10.18 -36.45
N VAL A 37 -16.10 9.10 -35.98
CA VAL A 37 -16.11 8.74 -34.56
C VAL A 37 -15.32 9.75 -33.73
N ALA A 38 -14.13 10.15 -34.21
CA ALA A 38 -13.29 11.11 -33.50
C ALA A 38 -13.98 12.48 -33.35
N ASP A 39 -14.71 12.94 -34.40
CA ASP A 39 -15.43 14.21 -34.41
C ASP A 39 -16.65 14.24 -33.46
N GLN A 40 -17.11 13.07 -33.00
CA GLN A 40 -18.18 12.96 -31.99
C GLN A 40 -17.62 13.10 -30.54
N VAL A 41 -16.29 13.08 -30.37
CA VAL A 41 -15.66 13.18 -29.06
C VAL A 41 -15.60 14.63 -28.62
N GLU A 42 -16.34 14.96 -27.58
CA GLU A 42 -16.33 16.29 -26.97
C GLU A 42 -15.38 16.32 -25.78
N LYS A 43 -14.66 17.45 -25.63
CA LYS A 43 -13.84 17.67 -24.46
C LYS A 43 -14.72 18.16 -23.31
N PHE A 44 -14.88 17.34 -22.30
CA PHE A 44 -15.62 17.71 -21.09
C PHE A 44 -14.86 17.31 -19.83
N GLU A 45 -15.16 17.97 -18.73
CA GLU A 45 -14.63 17.62 -17.42
C GLU A 45 -15.56 16.58 -16.76
N LEU A 46 -15.11 15.33 -16.70
CA LEU A 46 -15.89 14.23 -16.14
C LEU A 46 -16.05 14.32 -14.62
N LEU A 47 -14.97 14.76 -13.94
CA LEU A 47 -14.93 14.87 -12.49
C LEU A 47 -14.48 16.27 -12.09
N PRO A 48 -14.98 16.81 -10.96
CA PRO A 48 -14.45 18.03 -10.38
C PRO A 48 -12.94 17.90 -10.12
N LYS A 49 -12.21 18.99 -10.27
CA LYS A 49 -10.76 19.03 -9.96
C LYS A 49 -10.49 19.01 -8.46
N GLU A 50 -11.49 19.37 -7.68
CA GLU A 50 -11.40 19.42 -6.23
C GLU A 50 -11.59 18.03 -5.62
N LEU A 51 -10.79 17.72 -4.60
CA LEU A 51 -10.93 16.50 -3.82
C LEU A 51 -11.91 16.76 -2.65
N PHE A 52 -12.80 15.82 -2.41
CA PHE A 52 -13.76 15.87 -1.31
C PHE A 52 -13.45 14.75 -0.30
N PRO A 53 -12.38 14.87 0.51
CA PRO A 53 -12.09 13.88 1.54
C PRO A 53 -13.21 13.85 2.57
N PRO A 54 -13.53 12.69 3.16
CA PRO A 54 -14.45 12.61 4.27
C PRO A 54 -13.92 13.45 5.45
N ARG A 55 -14.84 13.93 6.31
CA ARG A 55 -14.47 14.60 7.55
C ARG A 55 -14.70 13.64 8.70
N LEU A 56 -13.66 13.39 9.48
CA LEU A 56 -13.72 12.64 10.72
C LEU A 56 -13.18 13.52 11.84
N GLU A 57 -14.00 13.75 12.84
CA GLU A 57 -13.58 14.47 14.03
C GLU A 57 -12.49 13.68 14.77
N ASN A 58 -11.48 14.34 15.29
CA ASN A 58 -10.37 13.80 16.07
C ASN A 58 -9.53 12.72 15.33
N SER A 59 -9.50 12.75 13.99
CA SER A 59 -8.78 11.72 13.22
C SER A 59 -7.28 11.69 13.53
N GLU A 60 -6.65 12.83 13.73
CA GLU A 60 -5.24 12.94 14.09
C GLU A 60 -4.94 12.34 15.47
N GLU A 61 -5.72 12.76 16.49
CA GLU A 61 -5.57 12.30 17.86
C GLU A 61 -5.86 10.80 17.98
N ASP A 62 -6.92 10.33 17.33
CA ASP A 62 -7.30 8.92 17.35
C ASP A 62 -6.27 8.05 16.67
N LEU A 63 -5.77 8.45 15.49
CA LEU A 63 -4.72 7.70 14.80
C LEU A 63 -3.45 7.65 15.64
N ASN A 64 -3.01 8.79 16.16
CA ASN A 64 -1.81 8.87 16.99
C ASN A 64 -1.95 7.97 18.24
N ARG A 65 -3.09 8.05 18.93
CA ARG A 65 -3.40 7.22 20.10
C ARG A 65 -3.34 5.72 19.76
N LEU A 66 -4.05 5.28 18.73
CA LEU A 66 -4.07 3.87 18.31
C LEU A 66 -2.67 3.32 18.02
N VAL A 67 -1.85 4.11 17.32
CA VAL A 67 -0.48 3.74 16.96
C VAL A 67 0.36 3.52 18.22
N TRP A 68 0.38 4.45 19.15
CA TRP A 68 1.19 4.35 20.36
C TRP A 68 0.66 3.29 21.33
N GLU A 69 -0.66 3.15 21.50
CA GLU A 69 -1.27 2.10 22.33
C GLU A 69 -0.83 0.71 21.86
N LYS A 70 -0.87 0.44 20.55
CA LYS A 70 -0.43 -0.86 20.02
C LYS A 70 1.08 -1.01 20.11
N THR A 71 1.85 0.03 19.88
CA THR A 71 3.31 0.01 20.01
C THR A 71 3.72 -0.39 21.43
N HIS A 72 3.18 0.26 22.46
CA HIS A 72 3.46 -0.09 23.86
C HIS A 72 2.94 -1.48 24.23
N ARG A 73 1.81 -1.89 23.70
CA ARG A 73 1.29 -3.25 23.91
C ARG A 73 2.21 -4.33 23.36
N LEU A 74 2.89 -4.08 22.24
CA LEU A 74 3.76 -5.05 21.58
C LEU A 74 5.20 -5.02 22.11
N TYR A 75 5.75 -3.83 22.36
CA TYR A 75 7.17 -3.61 22.66
C TYR A 75 7.45 -3.02 24.04
N GLY A 76 6.40 -2.82 24.86
CA GLY A 76 6.55 -2.28 26.22
C GLY A 76 6.52 -0.76 26.28
N ASP A 77 6.67 -0.22 27.51
CA ASP A 77 6.58 1.22 27.77
C ASP A 77 7.77 1.99 27.16
N GLU A 78 8.92 1.33 26.98
CA GLU A 78 10.11 1.86 26.33
C GLU A 78 10.42 1.08 25.04
N PRO A 79 9.71 1.37 23.93
CA PRO A 79 9.95 0.69 22.66
C PRO A 79 11.36 0.96 22.13
N PRO A 80 11.98 0.03 21.36
CA PRO A 80 13.26 0.27 20.71
C PRO A 80 13.29 1.57 19.91
N GLN A 81 14.40 2.32 20.03
CA GLN A 81 14.54 3.66 19.46
C GLN A 81 14.23 3.74 17.95
N HIS A 82 14.67 2.76 17.17
CA HIS A 82 14.42 2.72 15.73
C HIS A 82 12.93 2.58 15.36
N ILE A 83 12.12 1.95 16.24
CA ILE A 83 10.65 1.91 16.06
C ILE A 83 10.06 3.30 16.28
N VAL A 84 10.48 3.97 17.36
CA VAL A 84 10.03 5.33 17.71
C VAL A 84 10.38 6.31 16.59
N GLU A 85 11.61 6.26 16.09
CA GLU A 85 12.08 7.11 14.99
C GLU A 85 11.26 6.90 13.72
N ARG A 86 11.06 5.65 13.34
CA ARG A 86 10.24 5.31 12.16
C ARG A 86 8.80 5.77 12.29
N LEU A 87 8.15 5.53 13.43
CA LEU A 87 6.79 5.98 13.67
C LEU A 87 6.68 7.50 13.62
N ASN A 88 7.63 8.24 14.17
CA ASN A 88 7.63 9.71 14.13
C ASN A 88 7.77 10.24 12.69
N VAL A 89 8.62 9.61 11.87
CA VAL A 89 8.76 9.97 10.44
C VAL A 89 7.47 9.71 9.68
N GLU A 90 6.87 8.54 9.84
CA GLU A 90 5.62 8.18 9.17
C GLU A 90 4.45 9.05 9.63
N LEU A 91 4.26 9.23 10.94
CA LEU A 91 3.21 10.09 11.50
C LEU A 91 3.36 11.54 11.05
N GLY A 92 4.58 12.06 10.99
CA GLY A 92 4.85 13.42 10.49
C GLY A 92 4.44 13.63 9.03
N GLY A 93 4.45 12.58 8.22
CA GLY A 93 3.95 12.61 6.83
C GLY A 93 2.44 12.41 6.70
N ILE A 94 1.82 11.77 7.68
CA ILE A 94 0.41 11.33 7.62
C ILE A 94 -0.53 12.30 8.33
N LEU A 95 -0.21 12.75 9.54
CA LEU A 95 -1.07 13.61 10.36
C LEU A 95 -1.28 14.96 9.66
N GLY A 96 -2.50 15.44 9.72
CA GLY A 96 -2.94 16.68 9.07
C GLY A 96 -3.10 16.61 7.55
N LYS A 97 -2.84 15.45 6.93
CA LYS A 97 -2.95 15.25 5.47
C LYS A 97 -3.74 14.01 5.09
N TYR A 98 -3.40 12.88 5.71
CA TYR A 98 -3.93 11.55 5.37
C TYR A 98 -4.54 10.81 6.56
N ASP A 99 -4.54 11.40 7.75
CA ASP A 99 -5.11 10.84 8.98
C ASP A 99 -6.56 10.41 8.81
N VAL A 100 -7.36 11.22 8.11
CA VAL A 100 -8.76 10.89 7.79
C VAL A 100 -8.87 9.64 6.92
N VAL A 101 -7.97 9.48 5.95
CA VAL A 101 -7.93 8.30 5.05
C VAL A 101 -7.54 7.06 5.85
N TYR A 102 -6.51 7.18 6.70
CA TYR A 102 -6.09 6.10 7.59
C TYR A 102 -7.19 5.69 8.55
N MET A 103 -7.84 6.63 9.21
CA MET A 103 -8.93 6.34 10.15
C MET A 103 -10.16 5.76 9.46
N SER A 104 -10.47 6.18 8.23
CA SER A 104 -11.53 5.57 7.42
C SER A 104 -11.21 4.11 7.11
N ALA A 105 -10.00 3.82 6.67
CA ALA A 105 -9.54 2.46 6.39
C ALA A 105 -9.54 1.60 7.67
N GLN A 106 -9.03 2.14 8.78
CA GLN A 106 -9.00 1.47 10.08
C GLN A 106 -10.41 1.05 10.53
N LYS A 107 -11.38 1.98 10.48
CA LYS A 107 -12.78 1.70 10.87
C LYS A 107 -13.42 0.64 9.98
N LEU A 108 -13.15 0.66 8.67
CA LEU A 108 -13.66 -0.34 7.73
C LEU A 108 -13.07 -1.73 8.00
N VAL A 109 -11.76 -1.82 8.20
CA VAL A 109 -11.06 -3.08 8.53
C VAL A 109 -11.57 -3.62 9.86
N GLN A 110 -11.62 -2.78 10.90
CA GLN A 110 -12.10 -3.18 12.20
C GLN A 110 -13.54 -3.71 12.13
N ARG A 111 -14.44 -2.99 11.45
CA ARG A 111 -15.82 -3.41 11.30
C ARG A 111 -15.96 -4.73 10.56
N SER A 112 -15.12 -4.98 9.55
CA SER A 112 -15.10 -6.25 8.84
C SER A 112 -14.68 -7.41 9.75
N LEU A 113 -13.62 -7.22 10.53
CA LEU A 113 -13.13 -8.22 11.48
C LEU A 113 -14.15 -8.51 12.59
N GLU A 114 -14.82 -7.48 13.14
CA GLU A 114 -15.88 -7.61 14.14
C GLU A 114 -17.08 -8.42 13.61
N ASN A 115 -17.35 -8.35 12.31
CA ASN A 115 -18.37 -9.15 11.65
C ASN A 115 -17.89 -10.56 11.23
N GLY A 116 -16.67 -10.95 11.60
CA GLY A 116 -16.10 -12.27 11.31
C GLY A 116 -15.53 -12.44 9.89
N TYR A 117 -15.37 -11.35 9.14
CA TYR A 117 -14.76 -11.39 7.81
C TYR A 117 -13.24 -11.22 7.90
N LEU A 118 -12.51 -11.99 7.12
CA LEU A 118 -11.06 -11.82 6.96
C LEU A 118 -10.77 -10.59 6.08
N VAL A 119 -9.75 -9.84 6.50
CA VAL A 119 -9.23 -8.71 5.74
C VAL A 119 -7.75 -8.95 5.47
N GLY A 120 -7.34 -8.90 4.22
CA GLY A 120 -5.95 -9.02 3.81
C GLY A 120 -5.46 -7.73 3.16
N SER A 121 -4.19 -7.43 3.35
CA SER A 121 -3.55 -6.25 2.76
C SER A 121 -3.06 -6.52 1.36
N ARG A 122 -3.20 -5.52 0.49
CA ARG A 122 -2.75 -5.59 -0.90
C ARG A 122 -2.04 -4.29 -1.30
N GLY A 123 -0.85 -4.41 -1.88
CA GLY A 123 -0.07 -3.28 -2.36
C GLY A 123 0.79 -2.62 -1.28
N SER A 124 1.15 -1.36 -1.50
CA SER A 124 2.17 -0.65 -0.71
C SER A 124 1.79 -0.33 0.74
N VAL A 125 0.54 -0.52 1.16
CA VAL A 125 0.13 -0.30 2.55
C VAL A 125 0.89 -1.18 3.54
N GLY A 126 1.38 -2.35 3.10
CA GLY A 126 2.24 -3.24 3.90
C GLY A 126 3.60 -2.64 4.28
N SER A 127 4.03 -1.54 3.66
CA SER A 127 5.26 -0.84 4.02
C SER A 127 5.07 0.20 5.14
N SER A 128 3.83 0.56 5.49
CA SER A 128 3.54 1.53 6.54
C SER A 128 3.46 0.88 7.93
N LEU A 129 4.38 1.26 8.81
CA LEU A 129 4.35 0.83 10.21
C LEU A 129 3.16 1.45 10.95
N VAL A 130 2.78 2.69 10.62
CA VAL A 130 1.57 3.34 11.14
C VAL A 130 0.32 2.56 10.77
N ALA A 131 0.22 2.02 9.52
CA ALA A 131 -0.90 1.19 9.12
C ALA A 131 -0.96 -0.14 9.91
N TYR A 132 0.20 -0.76 10.19
CA TYR A 132 0.27 -1.94 11.05
C TYR A 132 -0.13 -1.62 12.50
N MET A 133 0.42 -0.54 13.06
CA MET A 133 0.14 -0.16 14.46
C MET A 133 -1.29 0.33 14.66
N SER A 134 -1.91 0.95 13.67
CA SER A 134 -3.34 1.34 13.74
C SER A 134 -4.32 0.19 13.44
N GLY A 135 -3.84 -0.97 12.97
CA GLY A 135 -4.67 -2.13 12.68
C GLY A 135 -5.31 -2.14 11.29
N ILE A 136 -4.78 -1.36 10.36
CA ILE A 136 -5.21 -1.36 8.95
C ILE A 136 -4.67 -2.60 8.21
N THR A 137 -3.42 -2.98 8.52
CA THR A 137 -2.74 -4.13 7.92
C THR A 137 -2.22 -5.08 8.99
N GLU A 138 -2.12 -6.36 8.64
CA GLU A 138 -1.47 -7.40 9.43
C GLU A 138 0.05 -7.49 9.17
N VAL A 139 0.54 -6.79 8.14
CA VAL A 139 1.94 -6.83 7.74
C VAL A 139 2.78 -5.89 8.61
N ASN A 140 3.69 -6.48 9.40
CA ASN A 140 4.68 -5.72 10.18
C ASN A 140 5.89 -5.40 9.31
N SER A 141 6.03 -4.14 8.93
CA SER A 141 7.10 -3.68 8.02
C SER A 141 8.48 -3.52 8.67
N LEU A 142 8.60 -3.76 9.97
CA LEU A 142 9.88 -3.75 10.67
C LEU A 142 10.82 -4.88 10.20
N PRO A 143 12.14 -4.76 10.43
CA PRO A 143 13.06 -5.87 10.19
C PRO A 143 12.66 -7.15 10.92
N PRO A 144 13.14 -8.34 10.48
CA PRO A 144 12.90 -9.61 11.17
C PRO A 144 13.29 -9.54 12.65
N HIS A 145 12.40 -9.95 13.53
CA HIS A 145 12.63 -9.88 14.96
C HIS A 145 11.83 -10.88 15.76
N TYR A 146 12.33 -11.14 16.95
CA TYR A 146 11.60 -11.83 18.00
C TYR A 146 10.94 -10.81 18.91
N ARG A 147 9.71 -11.06 19.32
CA ARG A 147 9.04 -10.28 20.37
C ARG A 147 8.40 -11.21 21.40
N CYS A 148 8.57 -10.89 22.66
CA CYS A 148 7.98 -11.66 23.74
C CYS A 148 6.54 -11.19 24.01
N PRO A 149 5.54 -12.09 23.95
CA PRO A 149 4.15 -11.71 24.25
C PRO A 149 3.95 -11.39 25.75
N ASN A 150 4.84 -11.90 26.62
CA ASN A 150 4.75 -11.71 28.07
C ASN A 150 5.51 -10.46 28.54
N CYS A 151 6.84 -10.47 28.48
CA CYS A 151 7.67 -9.38 29.04
C CYS A 151 8.01 -8.27 28.05
N LYS A 152 7.55 -8.35 26.79
CA LYS A 152 7.76 -7.38 25.72
C LYS A 152 9.21 -7.23 25.25
N ASN A 153 10.15 -8.04 25.78
CA ASN A 153 11.52 -8.07 25.26
C ASN A 153 11.51 -8.36 23.75
N SER A 154 12.34 -7.66 23.00
CA SER A 154 12.45 -7.83 21.55
C SER A 154 13.92 -7.91 21.12
N GLU A 155 14.18 -8.74 20.09
CA GLU A 155 15.51 -8.93 19.50
C GLU A 155 15.39 -8.80 17.99
N PHE A 156 16.03 -7.80 17.40
CA PHE A 156 16.01 -7.50 15.96
C PHE A 156 17.20 -8.12 15.25
N ILE A 157 16.98 -8.69 14.06
CA ILE A 157 18.01 -9.23 13.19
C ILE A 157 18.14 -8.28 12.00
N MET A 158 19.22 -7.50 11.99
CA MET A 158 19.43 -6.45 10.97
C MET A 158 20.66 -6.73 10.08
N ASP A 159 21.18 -7.95 10.12
CA ASP A 159 22.37 -8.36 9.35
C ASP A 159 22.07 -8.98 7.99
N GLY A 160 20.78 -9.02 7.62
CA GLY A 160 20.32 -9.60 6.35
C GLY A 160 20.30 -11.14 6.32
N SER A 161 20.50 -11.80 7.45
CA SER A 161 20.50 -13.28 7.53
C SER A 161 19.13 -13.92 7.29
N TYR A 162 18.06 -13.17 7.48
CA TYR A 162 16.67 -13.61 7.23
C TYR A 162 15.89 -12.57 6.42
N GLY A 163 15.11 -13.02 5.45
CA GLY A 163 14.24 -12.18 4.65
C GLY A 163 12.96 -11.74 5.37
N CYS A 164 12.48 -12.57 6.30
CA CYS A 164 11.35 -12.24 7.15
C CYS A 164 11.42 -12.99 8.48
N GLY A 165 10.61 -12.54 9.45
CA GLY A 165 10.55 -13.18 10.76
C GLY A 165 10.10 -14.64 10.72
N ALA A 166 9.26 -15.02 9.76
CA ALA A 166 8.78 -16.40 9.61
C ALA A 166 9.91 -17.41 9.36
N ASP A 167 10.98 -16.99 8.67
CA ASP A 167 12.14 -17.83 8.33
C ASP A 167 13.09 -18.06 9.52
N MET A 168 12.92 -17.32 10.60
CA MET A 168 13.78 -17.42 11.77
C MET A 168 13.48 -18.72 12.56
N PRO A 169 14.49 -19.34 13.21
CA PRO A 169 14.28 -20.50 14.05
C PRO A 169 13.42 -20.16 15.27
N ASP A 170 12.76 -21.16 15.82
CA ASP A 170 12.01 -21.01 17.06
C ASP A 170 12.95 -20.77 18.23
N LYS A 171 12.60 -19.83 19.11
CA LYS A 171 13.41 -19.40 20.25
C LYS A 171 12.53 -19.03 21.43
N ASP A 172 13.00 -19.29 22.64
CA ASP A 172 12.37 -18.84 23.86
C ASP A 172 13.02 -17.53 24.36
N CYS A 173 12.22 -16.69 25.00
CA CYS A 173 12.66 -15.41 25.53
C CYS A 173 13.71 -15.66 26.65
N PRO A 174 14.93 -15.08 26.56
CA PRO A 174 15.96 -15.26 27.57
C PRO A 174 15.63 -14.59 28.90
N VAL A 175 14.66 -13.64 28.90
CA VAL A 175 14.26 -12.91 30.11
C VAL A 175 13.24 -13.67 30.94
N CYS A 176 12.21 -14.27 30.28
CA CYS A 176 11.08 -14.88 31.01
C CYS A 176 10.74 -16.31 30.56
N GLY A 177 11.49 -16.90 29.64
CA GLY A 177 11.27 -18.27 29.15
C GLY A 177 10.06 -18.48 28.26
N THR A 178 9.26 -17.43 27.97
CA THR A 178 8.10 -17.55 27.11
C THR A 178 8.52 -17.71 25.65
N ARG A 179 7.82 -18.56 24.86
CA ARG A 179 8.05 -18.70 23.43
C ARG A 179 7.89 -17.36 22.73
N TYR A 180 8.92 -16.93 21.99
CA TYR A 180 8.90 -15.73 21.19
C TYR A 180 7.90 -15.86 20.02
N ILE A 181 7.30 -14.73 19.66
CA ILE A 181 6.61 -14.55 18.39
C ILE A 181 7.65 -14.00 17.40
N LYS A 182 7.73 -14.63 16.23
CA LYS A 182 8.58 -14.24 15.11
C LYS A 182 7.79 -13.28 14.21
N ASP A 183 8.33 -12.11 13.89
CA ASP A 183 7.62 -11.06 13.17
C ASP A 183 8.59 -10.25 12.29
N GLY A 184 8.05 -9.41 11.40
CA GLY A 184 8.82 -8.49 10.56
C GLY A 184 9.07 -9.00 9.13
N PHE A 185 8.88 -8.09 8.17
CA PHE A 185 9.03 -8.34 6.73
C PHE A 185 10.07 -7.43 6.06
N ASP A 186 10.74 -6.56 6.82
CA ASP A 186 11.79 -5.64 6.37
C ASP A 186 11.40 -4.80 5.13
N ILE A 187 10.26 -4.13 5.21
CA ILE A 187 9.74 -3.32 4.11
C ILE A 187 9.99 -1.84 4.40
N PRO A 188 10.79 -1.12 3.58
CA PRO A 188 11.05 0.29 3.78
C PRO A 188 9.81 1.15 3.46
N PHE A 189 9.62 2.23 4.23
CA PHE A 189 8.47 3.13 4.07
C PHE A 189 8.48 3.91 2.75
N GLU A 190 9.63 4.12 2.15
CA GLU A 190 9.81 4.79 0.86
C GLU A 190 9.00 4.17 -0.29
N THR A 191 8.57 2.90 -0.12
CA THR A 191 7.70 2.23 -1.08
C THR A 191 6.24 2.68 -0.99
N PHE A 192 5.85 3.41 0.06
CA PHE A 192 4.49 3.87 0.28
C PHE A 192 4.30 5.31 -0.17
N LEU A 193 3.46 5.53 -1.21
CA LEU A 193 3.07 6.84 -1.75
C LEU A 193 4.24 7.81 -2.07
N GLY A 194 5.46 7.33 -2.19
CA GLY A 194 6.63 8.17 -2.48
C GLY A 194 7.08 9.06 -1.31
N PHE A 195 6.70 8.74 -0.09
CA PHE A 195 7.03 9.54 1.10
C PHE A 195 8.53 9.63 1.42
N GLY A 196 9.38 8.80 0.84
CA GLY A 196 10.83 8.79 1.14
C GLY A 196 11.72 9.47 0.11
N GLY A 197 11.22 9.87 -1.03
CA GLY A 197 12.00 10.44 -2.11
C GLY A 197 11.53 11.83 -2.48
N GLY A 198 12.10 12.85 -1.90
CA GLY A 198 11.98 14.17 -2.48
C GLY A 198 12.41 14.14 -3.94
N LYS A 199 11.50 14.30 -4.88
CA LYS A 199 11.65 15.00 -6.16
C LYS A 199 10.27 15.34 -6.67
#